data_c6f3284a737fa32dab10410467e7f661
#
_entry.id   c6f3284a737fa32dab10410467e7f661
#
_cell.length_a   1.000
_cell.length_b   1.000
_cell.length_c   1.000
_cell.angle_alpha   90.00
_cell.angle_beta   90.00
_cell.angle_gamma   90.00
#
_symmetry.space_group_name_H-M   'P 1'
#
loop_
_entity.id
_entity.type
_entity.pdbx_description
1 polymer ?
#
loop_
_entity_poly.entity_id
_entity_poly.type
_entity_poly.pdbx_seq_one_letter_code
_entity_poly.pdbx_strand_id
1 'polypeptide(L)'
;MDQALELAGFFAAHGIWCVSDGEALVPMLAQIDQAGERSMSRFAADRLEDGVIEGKKQLIANSSRSVCAVLIYDGCVTLASNKTDALLMEIMYYSSPSERLSMAVPYRNRNAPQGFAVYRPKFLAYDGSNHPYYARFGEVFFRGVDSHMQGAAIWSKVMDQSI
;
A
#
# COMPACT_ATOMS: atom_id res chain seq x y z
N MET A 1 10.23 -10.41 4.80
CA MET A 1 9.34 -9.23 5.00
C MET A 1 9.94 -7.93 4.46
N ASP A 2 11.23 -7.64 4.64
CA ASP A 2 11.83 -6.36 4.19
C ASP A 2 11.57 -6.07 2.69
N GLN A 3 11.79 -7.05 1.81
CA GLN A 3 11.55 -6.89 0.38
C GLN A 3 10.07 -6.56 0.04
N ALA A 4 9.15 -7.17 0.77
CA ALA A 4 7.71 -6.90 0.62
C ALA A 4 7.33 -5.49 1.10
N LEU A 5 7.95 -5.03 2.19
CA LEU A 5 7.74 -3.67 2.72
C LEU A 5 8.32 -2.59 1.81
N GLU A 6 9.49 -2.83 1.23
CA GLU A 6 10.08 -1.89 0.27
C GLU A 6 9.22 -1.79 -1.01
N LEU A 7 8.71 -2.94 -1.49
CA LEU A 7 7.72 -2.96 -2.58
C LEU A 7 6.46 -2.18 -2.20
N ALA A 8 5.94 -2.38 -0.98
CA ALA A 8 4.77 -1.68 -0.48
C ALA A 8 4.98 -0.16 -0.44
N GLY A 9 6.15 0.29 0.03
CA GLY A 9 6.50 1.71 0.04
C GLY A 9 6.53 2.33 -1.35
N PHE A 10 7.18 1.66 -2.32
CA PHE A 10 7.21 2.10 -3.70
C PHE A 10 5.80 2.26 -4.28
N PHE A 11 4.95 1.26 -4.12
CA PHE A 11 3.59 1.30 -4.66
C PHE A 11 2.64 2.17 -3.85
N ALA A 12 2.89 2.41 -2.57
CA ALA A 12 2.19 3.43 -1.79
C ALA A 12 2.46 4.83 -2.35
N ALA A 13 3.73 5.14 -2.65
CA ALA A 13 4.10 6.41 -3.29
C ALA A 13 3.47 6.55 -4.69
N HIS A 14 3.44 5.47 -5.48
CA HIS A 14 2.74 5.44 -6.76
C HIS A 14 1.23 5.70 -6.58
N GLY A 15 0.59 5.05 -5.61
CA GLY A 15 -0.83 5.26 -5.30
C GLY A 15 -1.12 6.70 -4.87
N ILE A 16 -0.28 7.29 -4.02
CA ILE A 16 -0.40 8.71 -3.62
C ILE A 16 -0.28 9.64 -4.82
N TRP A 17 0.65 9.36 -5.75
CA TRP A 17 0.73 10.11 -7.00
C TRP A 17 -0.58 10.02 -7.80
N CYS A 18 -1.16 8.82 -7.95
CA CYS A 18 -2.41 8.62 -8.67
C CYS A 18 -3.59 9.38 -8.04
N VAL A 19 -3.76 9.30 -6.70
CA VAL A 19 -4.92 9.94 -6.02
C VAL A 19 -4.72 11.43 -5.77
N SER A 20 -3.52 11.98 -5.95
CA SER A 20 -3.22 13.40 -5.73
C SER A 20 -3.99 14.33 -6.66
N ASP A 21 -4.44 13.83 -7.81
CA ASP A 21 -5.28 14.56 -8.76
C ASP A 21 -6.78 14.46 -8.46
N GLY A 22 -7.16 13.68 -7.44
CA GLY A 22 -8.55 13.48 -7.00
C GLY A 22 -9.25 12.31 -7.69
N GLU A 23 -8.53 11.52 -8.49
CA GLU A 23 -9.05 10.28 -9.08
C GLU A 23 -8.96 9.11 -8.09
N ALA A 24 -9.89 8.16 -8.20
CA ALA A 24 -9.83 6.94 -7.40
C ALA A 24 -8.73 6.00 -7.92
N LEU A 25 -8.06 5.31 -7.00
CA LEU A 25 -7.04 4.33 -7.37
C LEU A 25 -7.67 3.05 -7.90
N VAL A 26 -7.36 2.67 -9.15
CA VAL A 26 -7.65 1.32 -9.64
C VAL A 26 -6.82 0.32 -8.82
N PRO A 27 -7.43 -0.74 -8.25
CA PRO A 27 -6.70 -1.73 -7.47
C PRO A 27 -5.52 -2.32 -8.24
N MET A 28 -4.37 -2.44 -7.58
CA MET A 28 -3.13 -2.93 -8.17
C MET A 28 -2.53 -4.03 -7.31
N LEU A 29 -2.04 -5.10 -7.95
CA LEU A 29 -1.23 -6.14 -7.35
C LEU A 29 0.20 -6.04 -7.87
N ALA A 30 1.11 -5.63 -7.03
CA ALA A 30 2.54 -5.63 -7.30
C ALA A 30 3.17 -6.92 -6.77
N GLN A 31 4.14 -7.46 -7.48
CA GLN A 31 4.77 -8.73 -7.15
C GLN A 31 6.26 -8.70 -7.44
N ILE A 32 7.02 -9.49 -6.69
CA ILE A 32 8.43 -9.80 -6.97
C ILE A 32 8.56 -11.30 -7.15
N ASP A 33 9.11 -11.73 -8.26
CA ASP A 33 9.32 -13.13 -8.56
C ASP A 33 10.61 -13.69 -7.94
N GLN A 34 10.92 -14.96 -8.21
CA GLN A 34 12.12 -15.65 -7.71
C GLN A 34 13.42 -15.09 -8.32
N ALA A 35 13.35 -14.40 -9.46
CA ALA A 35 14.50 -13.74 -10.09
C ALA A 35 14.73 -12.32 -9.57
N GLY A 36 13.82 -11.81 -8.73
CA GLY A 36 13.84 -10.43 -8.22
C GLY A 36 13.18 -9.41 -9.14
N GLU A 37 12.54 -9.87 -10.22
CA GLU A 37 11.87 -8.98 -11.18
C GLU A 37 10.53 -8.49 -10.61
N ARG A 38 10.25 -7.20 -10.81
CA ARG A 38 9.01 -6.57 -10.38
C ARG A 38 7.98 -6.58 -11.50
N SER A 39 6.76 -6.93 -11.15
CA SER A 39 5.60 -6.83 -12.05
C SER A 39 4.42 -6.20 -11.33
N MET A 40 3.45 -5.69 -12.10
CA MET A 40 2.24 -5.09 -11.56
C MET A 40 1.06 -5.37 -12.48
N SER A 41 -0.06 -5.78 -11.89
CA SER A 41 -1.35 -5.96 -12.55
C SER A 41 -2.36 -4.97 -11.99
N ARG A 42 -3.22 -4.42 -12.86
CA ARG A 42 -4.34 -3.55 -12.48
C ARG A 42 -5.65 -4.30 -12.67
N PHE A 43 -6.56 -4.13 -11.73
CA PHE A 43 -7.89 -4.76 -11.76
C PHE A 43 -8.96 -3.73 -12.06
N ALA A 44 -9.01 -3.30 -13.33
CA ALA A 44 -10.07 -2.42 -13.79
C ALA A 44 -11.38 -3.21 -13.90
N ALA A 45 -12.45 -2.71 -13.28
CA ALA A 45 -13.79 -3.27 -13.30
C ALA A 45 -14.80 -2.11 -13.24
N ASP A 46 -16.05 -2.38 -13.57
CA ASP A 46 -17.12 -1.38 -13.50
C ASP A 46 -17.31 -0.84 -12.07
N ARG A 47 -17.05 -1.70 -11.08
CA ARG A 47 -16.99 -1.35 -9.66
C ARG A 47 -15.61 -1.65 -9.12
N LEU A 48 -14.98 -0.68 -8.47
CA LEU A 48 -13.63 -0.85 -7.90
C LEU A 48 -13.57 -2.00 -6.88
N GLU A 49 -14.68 -2.24 -6.14
CA GLU A 49 -14.77 -3.33 -5.18
C GLU A 49 -14.60 -4.71 -5.84
N ASP A 50 -15.10 -4.90 -7.05
CA ASP A 50 -14.93 -6.17 -7.78
C ASP A 50 -13.46 -6.38 -8.16
N GLY A 51 -12.75 -5.30 -8.52
CA GLY A 51 -11.30 -5.32 -8.73
C GLY A 51 -10.52 -5.68 -7.47
N VAL A 52 -10.94 -5.17 -6.29
CA VAL A 52 -10.33 -5.53 -5.00
C VAL A 52 -10.53 -7.01 -4.70
N ILE A 53 -11.75 -7.55 -4.93
CA ILE A 53 -12.05 -8.96 -4.69
C ILE A 53 -11.15 -9.85 -5.56
N GLU A 54 -11.00 -9.51 -6.83
CA GLU A 54 -10.13 -10.27 -7.74
C GLU A 54 -8.66 -10.16 -7.33
N GLY A 55 -8.19 -8.97 -6.98
CA GLY A 55 -6.83 -8.76 -6.47
C GLY A 55 -6.54 -9.59 -5.22
N LYS A 56 -7.49 -9.69 -4.27
CA LYS A 56 -7.36 -10.52 -3.07
C LYS A 56 -7.27 -12.00 -3.40
N LYS A 57 -8.06 -12.49 -4.37
CA LYS A 57 -7.95 -13.89 -4.83
C LYS A 57 -6.57 -14.19 -5.39
N GLN A 58 -6.04 -13.32 -6.24
CA GLN A 58 -4.72 -13.50 -6.84
C GLN A 58 -3.59 -13.39 -5.80
N LEU A 59 -3.70 -12.45 -4.86
CA LEU A 59 -2.77 -12.33 -3.73
C LEU A 59 -2.68 -13.63 -2.93
N ILE A 60 -3.82 -14.25 -2.60
CA ILE A 60 -3.86 -15.50 -1.82
C ILE A 60 -3.39 -16.68 -2.66
N ALA A 61 -3.80 -16.76 -3.92
CA ALA A 61 -3.47 -17.89 -4.79
C ALA A 61 -1.98 -17.97 -5.14
N ASN A 62 -1.30 -16.83 -5.22
CA ASN A 62 0.12 -16.74 -5.64
C ASN A 62 0.46 -17.64 -6.84
N SER A 63 -0.39 -17.61 -7.88
CA SER A 63 -0.22 -18.49 -9.05
C SER A 63 1.08 -18.23 -9.81
N SER A 64 1.63 -17.02 -9.70
CA SER A 64 2.93 -16.63 -10.26
C SER A 64 4.14 -17.16 -9.46
N ARG A 65 3.92 -17.76 -8.28
CA ARG A 65 4.97 -18.21 -7.35
C ARG A 65 5.94 -17.09 -6.98
N SER A 66 5.39 -15.90 -6.75
CA SER A 66 6.16 -14.74 -6.31
C SER A 66 6.75 -14.95 -4.91
N VAL A 67 7.86 -14.27 -4.62
CA VAL A 67 8.49 -14.23 -3.29
C VAL A 67 7.65 -13.37 -2.35
N CYS A 68 7.13 -12.26 -2.86
CA CYS A 68 6.23 -11.38 -2.13
C CYS A 68 5.27 -10.66 -3.08
N ALA A 69 4.17 -10.17 -2.53
CA ALA A 69 3.19 -9.38 -3.26
C ALA A 69 2.54 -8.34 -2.36
N VAL A 70 2.06 -7.26 -2.97
CA VAL A 70 1.35 -6.17 -2.32
C VAL A 70 0.11 -5.84 -3.15
N LEU A 71 -1.06 -6.02 -2.57
CA LEU A 71 -2.31 -5.49 -3.12
C LEU A 71 -2.55 -4.11 -2.52
N ILE A 72 -2.71 -3.10 -3.38
CA ILE A 72 -3.03 -1.74 -2.97
C ILE A 72 -4.33 -1.28 -3.63
N TYR A 73 -5.20 -0.65 -2.86
CA TYR A 73 -6.49 -0.15 -3.32
C TYR A 73 -6.98 1.02 -2.47
N ASP A 74 -7.87 1.80 -3.03
CA ASP A 74 -8.51 2.93 -2.36
C ASP A 74 -9.61 2.46 -1.41
N GLY A 75 -9.72 3.10 -0.26
CA GLY A 75 -10.69 2.79 0.76
C GLY A 75 -10.72 3.83 1.88
N CYS A 76 -11.04 3.42 3.09
CA CYS A 76 -11.06 4.32 4.24
C CYS A 76 -10.68 3.62 5.53
N VAL A 77 -10.20 4.40 6.49
CA VAL A 77 -9.95 3.99 7.87
C VAL A 77 -10.67 4.93 8.84
N THR A 78 -10.98 4.45 10.03
CA THR A 78 -11.49 5.31 11.09
C THR A 78 -10.35 5.75 11.99
N LEU A 79 -10.07 7.05 12.03
CA LEU A 79 -9.07 7.66 12.87
C LEU A 79 -9.75 8.65 13.83
N ALA A 80 -9.53 8.48 15.14
CA ALA A 80 -10.14 9.35 16.17
C ALA A 80 -11.64 9.61 15.94
N SER A 81 -12.40 8.58 15.58
CA SER A 81 -13.84 8.60 15.28
C SER A 81 -14.22 9.24 13.93
N ASN A 82 -13.29 9.67 13.13
CA ASN A 82 -13.55 10.23 11.80
C ASN A 82 -13.17 9.21 10.70
N LYS A 83 -14.07 9.09 9.71
CA LYS A 83 -13.80 8.33 8.50
C LYS A 83 -12.83 9.13 7.63
N THR A 84 -11.69 8.55 7.30
CA THR A 84 -10.61 9.18 6.53
C THR A 84 -10.28 8.30 5.32
N ASP A 85 -10.17 8.89 4.14
CA ASP A 85 -9.74 8.17 2.94
C ASP A 85 -8.35 7.59 3.17
N ALA A 86 -8.08 6.43 2.61
CA ALA A 86 -6.80 5.76 2.77
C ALA A 86 -6.48 4.81 1.63
N LEU A 87 -5.23 4.76 1.24
CA LEU A 87 -4.71 3.62 0.50
C LEU A 87 -4.56 2.44 1.46
N LEU A 88 -5.29 1.38 1.20
CA LEU A 88 -5.21 0.13 1.96
C LEU A 88 -4.26 -0.81 1.26
N MET A 89 -3.41 -1.48 2.02
CA MET A 89 -2.42 -2.41 1.51
C MET A 89 -2.50 -3.74 2.24
N GLU A 90 -2.57 -4.82 1.48
CA GLU A 90 -2.39 -6.19 1.95
C GLU A 90 -1.07 -6.72 1.39
N ILE A 91 -0.14 -7.01 2.29
CA ILE A 91 1.24 -7.37 1.99
C ILE A 91 1.45 -8.83 2.37
N MET A 92 1.92 -9.63 1.42
CA MET A 92 2.26 -11.04 1.62
C MET A 92 3.74 -11.26 1.35
N TYR A 93 4.40 -11.96 2.28
CA TYR A 93 5.70 -12.57 2.06
C TYR A 93 5.52 -14.09 2.11
N TYR A 94 5.72 -14.75 0.95
CA TYR A 94 5.39 -16.17 0.76
C TYR A 94 6.51 -17.10 1.23
N SER A 95 6.99 -16.87 2.45
CA SER A 95 7.89 -17.79 3.17
C SER A 95 7.13 -19.02 3.67
N SER A 96 7.81 -19.89 4.38
CA SER A 96 7.18 -21.04 5.05
C SER A 96 7.49 -20.99 6.56
N PRO A 97 6.51 -20.63 7.40
CA PRO A 97 5.15 -20.16 7.07
C PRO A 97 5.14 -18.79 6.41
N SER A 98 4.08 -18.48 5.66
CA SER A 98 3.90 -17.15 5.05
C SER A 98 3.62 -16.09 6.11
N GLU A 99 4.07 -14.87 5.85
CA GLU A 99 3.81 -13.71 6.69
C GLU A 99 2.87 -12.73 5.98
N ARG A 100 1.94 -12.15 6.72
CA ARG A 100 0.98 -11.16 6.22
C ARG A 100 1.00 -9.91 7.06
N LEU A 101 0.98 -8.76 6.39
CA LEU A 101 0.88 -7.45 7.03
C LEU A 101 -0.20 -6.62 6.33
N SER A 102 -1.06 -5.98 7.10
CA SER A 102 -2.02 -4.99 6.58
C SER A 102 -1.61 -3.60 7.03
N MET A 103 -1.63 -2.66 6.10
CA MET A 103 -1.28 -1.26 6.33
C MET A 103 -2.32 -0.32 5.70
N ALA A 104 -2.33 0.91 6.19
CA ALA A 104 -3.06 2.00 5.56
C ALA A 104 -2.16 3.24 5.45
N VAL A 105 -2.28 3.96 4.36
CA VAL A 105 -1.76 5.32 4.20
C VAL A 105 -2.95 6.25 4.10
N PRO A 106 -3.38 6.86 5.24
CA PRO A 106 -4.50 7.78 5.22
C PRO A 106 -4.12 9.05 4.45
N TYR A 107 -5.11 9.63 3.76
CA TYR A 107 -4.90 10.89 3.05
C TYR A 107 -6.16 11.77 3.11
N ARG A 108 -6.00 13.06 2.90
CA ARG A 108 -7.09 14.00 2.71
C ARG A 108 -7.26 14.26 1.23
N ASN A 109 -8.48 14.05 0.73
CA ASN A 109 -8.79 14.22 -0.68
C ASN A 109 -8.52 15.67 -1.13
N ARG A 110 -8.06 15.84 -2.36
CA ARG A 110 -7.79 17.15 -2.98
C ARG A 110 -8.98 18.10 -2.95
N ASN A 111 -10.20 17.57 -3.04
CA ASN A 111 -11.43 18.35 -3.02
C ASN A 111 -11.82 18.89 -1.64
N ALA A 112 -11.10 18.49 -0.59
CA ALA A 112 -11.30 19.08 0.74
C ALA A 112 -10.85 20.55 0.78
N PRO A 113 -11.48 21.40 1.59
CA PRO A 113 -11.14 22.83 1.67
C PRO A 113 -9.65 23.12 1.95
N GLN A 114 -8.98 22.21 2.69
CA GLN A 114 -7.56 22.33 3.05
C GLN A 114 -6.63 21.72 1.98
N GLY A 115 -7.18 21.20 0.88
CA GLY A 115 -6.44 20.54 -0.18
C GLY A 115 -5.89 19.16 0.19
N PHE A 116 -5.10 18.59 -0.71
CA PHE A 116 -4.52 17.26 -0.57
C PHE A 116 -3.47 17.20 0.54
N ALA A 117 -3.51 16.13 1.36
CA ALA A 117 -2.50 15.85 2.36
C ALA A 117 -2.34 14.33 2.52
N VAL A 118 -1.14 13.88 2.88
CA VAL A 118 -0.84 12.49 3.21
C VAL A 118 -0.47 12.40 4.68
N TYR A 119 -1.10 11.51 5.40
CA TYR A 119 -0.87 11.29 6.82
C TYR A 119 0.12 10.14 7.07
N ARG A 120 0.52 9.96 8.33
CA ARG A 120 1.44 8.88 8.72
C ARG A 120 0.84 7.51 8.38
N PRO A 121 1.61 6.60 7.75
CA PRO A 121 1.19 5.23 7.56
C PRO A 121 0.84 4.55 8.89
N LYS A 122 -0.16 3.69 8.85
CA LYS A 122 -0.64 2.92 10.01
C LYS A 122 -0.45 1.42 9.73
N PHE A 123 0.18 0.72 10.65
CA PHE A 123 0.17 -0.74 10.69
C PHE A 123 -1.15 -1.17 11.32
N LEU A 124 -1.93 -1.99 10.62
CA LEU A 124 -3.27 -2.40 11.05
C LEU A 124 -3.27 -3.80 11.67
N ALA A 125 -2.62 -4.76 11.03
CA ALA A 125 -2.53 -6.13 11.50
C ALA A 125 -1.25 -6.79 10.97
N TYR A 126 -0.68 -7.69 11.76
CA TYR A 126 0.44 -8.54 11.36
C TYR A 126 0.16 -9.98 11.78
N ASP A 127 0.37 -10.90 10.86
CA ASP A 127 0.32 -12.34 11.07
C ASP A 127 1.64 -12.94 10.55
N GLY A 128 2.46 -13.41 11.46
CA GLY A 128 3.79 -13.94 11.16
C GLY A 128 4.42 -14.61 12.37
N SER A 129 5.48 -15.38 12.13
CA SER A 129 6.14 -16.20 13.16
C SER A 129 6.90 -15.42 14.21
N ASN A 130 7.30 -14.19 13.89
CA ASN A 130 8.11 -13.35 14.77
C ASN A 130 7.32 -12.13 15.26
N HIS A 131 7.73 -11.58 16.41
CA HIS A 131 7.16 -10.32 16.88
C HIS A 131 7.51 -9.18 15.89
N PRO A 132 6.53 -8.39 15.42
CA PRO A 132 6.81 -7.34 14.46
C PRO A 132 7.66 -6.23 15.10
N TYR A 133 8.76 -5.85 14.43
CA TYR A 133 9.55 -4.68 14.79
C TYR A 133 9.12 -3.48 13.95
N TYR A 134 8.04 -2.83 14.34
CA TYR A 134 7.37 -1.79 13.57
C TYR A 134 8.27 -0.59 13.21
N ALA A 135 9.25 -0.22 14.06
CA ALA A 135 10.20 0.84 13.74
C ALA A 135 10.99 0.49 12.48
N ARG A 136 11.56 -0.73 12.42
CA ARG A 136 12.25 -1.23 11.23
C ARG A 136 11.30 -1.34 10.02
N PHE A 137 10.07 -1.80 10.23
CA PHE A 137 9.08 -1.88 9.16
C PHE A 137 8.83 -0.51 8.54
N GLY A 138 8.73 0.54 9.36
CA GLY A 138 8.60 1.92 8.90
C GLY A 138 9.81 2.39 8.08
N GLU A 139 11.04 2.13 8.55
CA GLU A 139 12.27 2.49 7.84
C GLU A 139 12.34 1.84 6.45
N VAL A 140 12.05 0.53 6.38
CA VAL A 140 12.07 -0.22 5.11
C VAL A 140 10.99 0.27 4.17
N PHE A 141 9.78 0.51 4.68
CA PHE A 141 8.68 1.07 3.91
C PHE A 141 9.05 2.43 3.30
N PHE A 142 9.62 3.34 4.07
CA PHE A 142 10.00 4.66 3.57
C PHE A 142 11.17 4.61 2.57
N ARG A 143 12.09 3.65 2.65
CA ARG A 143 13.06 3.42 1.56
C ARG A 143 12.35 3.13 0.24
N GLY A 144 11.28 2.33 0.29
CA GLY A 144 10.44 2.08 -0.88
C GLY A 144 9.75 3.35 -1.38
N VAL A 145 9.18 4.15 -0.51
CA VAL A 145 8.57 5.46 -0.84
C VAL A 145 9.59 6.34 -1.58
N ASP A 146 10.79 6.50 -1.01
CA ASP A 146 11.85 7.37 -1.53
C ASP A 146 12.37 6.90 -2.90
N SER A 147 12.21 5.63 -3.23
CA SER A 147 12.63 5.07 -4.52
C SER A 147 11.66 5.39 -5.68
N HIS A 148 10.46 5.93 -5.41
CA HIS A 148 9.49 6.37 -6.41
C HIS A 148 9.55 7.89 -6.61
N MET A 149 10.29 8.36 -7.61
CA MET A 149 10.64 9.78 -7.80
C MET A 149 9.42 10.73 -7.70
N GLN A 150 8.37 10.51 -8.49
CA GLN A 150 7.18 11.39 -8.52
C GLN A 150 6.38 11.32 -7.22
N GLY A 151 6.13 10.12 -6.73
CA GLY A 151 5.34 9.89 -5.52
C GLY A 151 6.05 10.43 -4.27
N ALA A 152 7.35 10.21 -4.13
CA ALA A 152 8.15 10.75 -3.03
C ALA A 152 8.14 12.29 -3.01
N ALA A 153 8.26 12.92 -4.18
CA ALA A 153 8.21 14.38 -4.31
C ALA A 153 6.86 14.97 -3.86
N ILE A 154 5.75 14.30 -4.20
CA ILE A 154 4.42 14.70 -3.73
C ILE A 154 4.32 14.45 -2.23
N TRP A 155 4.63 13.23 -1.77
CA TRP A 155 4.52 12.83 -0.38
C TRP A 155 5.26 13.79 0.56
N SER A 156 6.51 14.10 0.28
CA SER A 156 7.32 15.00 1.11
C SER A 156 6.75 16.42 1.19
N LYS A 157 6.11 16.89 0.09
CA LYS A 157 5.52 18.23 0.01
C LYS A 157 4.21 18.38 0.79
N VAL A 158 3.42 17.30 0.88
CA VAL A 158 2.06 17.34 1.42
C VAL A 158 1.89 16.51 2.69
N MET A 159 2.99 16.03 3.27
CA MET A 159 2.98 15.23 4.49
C MET A 159 2.42 16.04 5.67
N ASP A 160 1.35 15.55 6.26
CA ASP A 160 0.72 16.09 7.46
C ASP A 160 0.89 15.11 8.61
N GLN A 161 1.50 15.56 9.70
CA GLN A 161 1.81 14.73 10.86
C GLN A 161 0.79 14.87 11.99
N SER A 162 -0.33 15.54 11.73
CA SER A 162 -1.33 15.87 12.77
C SER A 162 -2.14 14.67 13.27
N ILE A 163 -2.19 13.54 12.48
CA ILE A 163 -2.91 12.32 12.85
C ILE A 163 -2.10 11.04 12.59
#